data_1a9514d2587ff5bc0e916b2a8650d58a
#
_entry.id   1a9514d2587ff5bc0e916b2a8650d58a
#
_cell.length_a   1.000
_cell.length_b   1.000
_cell.length_c   1.000
_cell.angle_alpha   90.00
_cell.angle_beta   90.00
_cell.angle_gamma   90.00
#
_symmetry.space_group_name_H-M   'P 1'
#
loop_
_entity.id
_entity.type
_entity.pdbx_description
1 polymer ?
#
loop_
_entity_poly.entity_id
_entity_poly.type
_entity_poly.pdbx_seq_one_letter_code
_entity_poly.pdbx_strand_id
1 'polypeptide(L)'
;MSVTAAKGFRAAGIAAGIKENGNPDLALVVNDGPSRAAAGVFTSNRVKAAPVLWSEQVLKGGEVTAVVLNSGGANACTGPKGFQDTHATAEKAAEVLGHSAGEVAVASTGLIGVLLPMDKLLPGIGQAAAELSEHGGEKAAIAIKTTDTVHKTAVAQGEAGWTVGGMAKGAGMLAPGLATMLVVLTTDADVDAATLDKALREATRVTFDRADSDGCMSTNDTVLLLASAASGVAPGYQEFAEAVRTVCADLARQLIGDAEGASKDIRIEVVNAATEDEAVDVGRTIARSNLLKCAIHGEDPNWGRVLSAIGTTSAAFEPDRLNVAINGVWVCRGGSVGDDRDLVDMRFREVVITADLAAGDASAVIWTNDLTADYVHENSAYSS
;
A
#
# COMPACT_ATOMS: atom_id res chain seq x y z
N MET A 1 -1.80 -17.56 -5.10
CA MET A 1 -3.16 -17.20 -4.62
C MET A 1 -3.17 -15.70 -4.36
N SER A 2 -4.16 -14.99 -4.86
CA SER A 2 -4.23 -13.53 -4.92
C SER A 2 -5.70 -13.11 -4.80
N VAL A 3 -6.11 -12.06 -5.51
CA VAL A 3 -7.51 -11.57 -5.58
C VAL A 3 -8.52 -12.63 -6.05
N THR A 4 -8.09 -13.72 -6.67
CA THR A 4 -8.95 -14.83 -7.05
C THR A 4 -8.94 -15.98 -6.04
N ALA A 5 -8.38 -15.79 -4.84
CA ALA A 5 -8.49 -16.76 -3.75
C ALA A 5 -9.92 -16.78 -3.15
N ALA A 6 -10.57 -15.64 -3.09
CA ALA A 6 -11.97 -15.51 -2.73
C ALA A 6 -12.86 -15.99 -3.90
N LYS A 7 -13.90 -16.75 -3.59
CA LYS A 7 -14.84 -17.25 -4.60
C LYS A 7 -15.63 -16.11 -5.25
N GLY A 8 -16.03 -16.29 -6.50
CA GLY A 8 -16.82 -15.30 -7.23
C GLY A 8 -15.98 -14.20 -7.88
N PHE A 9 -14.65 -14.33 -7.91
CA PHE A 9 -13.76 -13.41 -8.61
C PHE A 9 -13.00 -14.08 -9.74
N ARG A 10 -12.93 -13.37 -10.87
CA ARG A 10 -12.00 -13.66 -11.97
C ARG A 10 -11.07 -12.49 -12.18
N ALA A 11 -9.88 -12.78 -12.67
CA ALA A 11 -8.91 -11.75 -13.02
C ALA A 11 -8.15 -12.10 -14.30
N ALA A 12 -7.58 -11.08 -14.92
CA ALA A 12 -6.64 -11.18 -16.02
C ALA A 12 -5.51 -10.17 -15.86
N GLY A 13 -4.35 -10.49 -16.40
CA GLY A 13 -3.21 -9.57 -16.51
C GLY A 13 -2.52 -9.79 -17.84
N ILE A 14 -2.42 -8.75 -18.66
CA ILE A 14 -1.94 -8.81 -20.04
C ILE A 14 -0.94 -7.68 -20.34
N ALA A 15 -0.21 -7.83 -21.43
CA ALA A 15 0.57 -6.76 -22.05
C ALA A 15 -0.28 -6.07 -23.12
N ALA A 16 -0.90 -4.94 -22.79
CA ALA A 16 -1.65 -4.12 -23.74
C ALA A 16 -0.74 -3.22 -24.60
N GLY A 17 0.54 -3.12 -24.23
CA GLY A 17 1.55 -2.30 -24.90
C GLY A 17 1.56 -0.84 -24.41
N ILE A 18 1.08 -0.59 -23.19
CA ILE A 18 1.20 0.69 -22.52
C ILE A 18 2.66 0.95 -22.15
N LYS A 19 3.34 -0.09 -21.62
CA LYS A 19 4.79 -0.10 -21.40
C LYS A 19 5.55 -0.42 -22.68
N GLU A 20 6.62 0.33 -22.94
CA GLU A 20 7.44 0.12 -24.13
C GLU A 20 8.26 -1.19 -24.10
N ASN A 21 8.55 -1.70 -22.91
CA ASN A 21 9.35 -2.91 -22.72
C ASN A 21 8.59 -4.23 -22.96
N GLY A 22 7.29 -4.16 -23.28
CA GLY A 22 6.44 -5.32 -23.55
C GLY A 22 6.04 -6.14 -22.32
N ASN A 23 6.37 -5.69 -21.11
CA ASN A 23 5.91 -6.34 -19.89
C ASN A 23 4.38 -6.18 -19.71
N PRO A 24 3.71 -7.09 -18.98
CA PRO A 24 2.31 -6.92 -18.61
C PRO A 24 2.06 -5.56 -17.95
N ASP A 25 0.97 -4.89 -18.35
CA ASP A 25 0.71 -3.50 -17.99
C ASP A 25 -0.78 -3.16 -17.79
N LEU A 26 -1.66 -4.15 -17.98
CA LEU A 26 -3.10 -4.00 -17.80
C LEU A 26 -3.64 -5.20 -17.02
N ALA A 27 -4.33 -4.93 -15.91
CA ALA A 27 -5.07 -5.91 -15.14
C ALA A 27 -6.57 -5.59 -15.12
N LEU A 28 -7.39 -6.64 -15.11
CA LEU A 28 -8.82 -6.58 -14.93
C LEU A 28 -9.21 -7.56 -13.82
N VAL A 29 -9.93 -7.07 -12.81
CA VAL A 29 -10.52 -7.89 -11.74
C VAL A 29 -12.02 -7.74 -11.79
N VAL A 30 -12.75 -8.85 -11.82
CA VAL A 30 -14.21 -8.88 -11.98
C VAL A 30 -14.84 -9.65 -10.82
N ASN A 31 -15.89 -9.10 -10.26
CA ASN A 31 -16.74 -9.69 -9.25
C ASN A 31 -17.99 -10.29 -9.94
N ASP A 32 -18.05 -11.60 -10.07
CA ASP A 32 -19.17 -12.35 -10.63
C ASP A 32 -20.12 -12.91 -9.56
N GLY A 33 -19.86 -12.62 -8.28
CA GLY A 33 -20.64 -13.15 -7.15
C GLY A 33 -22.04 -12.51 -7.02
N PRO A 34 -22.84 -12.99 -6.08
CA PRO A 34 -24.19 -12.45 -5.84
C PRO A 34 -24.22 -11.06 -5.24
N SER A 35 -23.17 -10.62 -4.55
CA SER A 35 -22.99 -9.26 -4.03
C SER A 35 -21.99 -8.45 -4.85
N ARG A 36 -22.17 -7.13 -4.87
CA ARG A 36 -21.25 -6.16 -5.49
C ARG A 36 -20.71 -5.15 -4.46
N ALA A 37 -20.94 -5.40 -3.18
CA ALA A 37 -20.53 -4.50 -2.12
C ALA A 37 -19.03 -4.18 -2.20
N ALA A 38 -18.70 -2.91 -2.07
CA ALA A 38 -17.32 -2.45 -2.18
C ALA A 38 -17.07 -1.23 -1.29
N ALA A 39 -15.80 -1.09 -0.88
CA ALA A 39 -15.27 0.05 -0.17
C ALA A 39 -13.89 0.44 -0.73
N GLY A 40 -13.47 1.67 -0.50
CA GLY A 40 -12.17 2.14 -0.93
C GLY A 40 -11.60 3.25 -0.05
N VAL A 41 -10.28 3.22 0.08
CA VAL A 41 -9.50 4.29 0.69
C VAL A 41 -8.52 4.82 -0.35
N PHE A 42 -8.38 6.14 -0.41
CA PHE A 42 -7.64 6.82 -1.46
C PHE A 42 -6.61 7.77 -0.86
N THR A 43 -5.63 8.17 -1.67
CA THR A 43 -4.61 9.14 -1.28
C THR A 43 -5.22 10.40 -0.66
N SER A 44 -4.59 10.88 0.40
CA SER A 44 -4.89 12.19 1.00
C SER A 44 -4.16 13.33 0.29
N ASN A 45 -3.35 13.06 -0.75
CA ASN A 45 -2.71 14.09 -1.55
C ASN A 45 -3.77 15.01 -2.18
N ARG A 46 -3.55 16.31 -2.11
CA ARG A 46 -4.44 17.31 -2.71
C ARG A 46 -4.40 17.32 -4.24
N VAL A 47 -3.30 16.80 -4.82
CA VAL A 47 -3.13 16.62 -6.26
C VAL A 47 -3.54 15.18 -6.59
N LYS A 48 -4.83 14.95 -6.75
CA LYS A 48 -5.37 13.63 -7.07
C LYS A 48 -5.36 13.34 -8.55
N ALA A 49 -4.94 12.13 -8.92
CA ALA A 49 -5.02 11.63 -10.29
C ALA A 49 -6.49 11.46 -10.75
N ALA A 50 -6.71 11.53 -12.05
CA ALA A 50 -8.05 11.35 -12.63
C ALA A 50 -8.73 10.01 -12.24
N PRO A 51 -8.04 8.85 -12.26
CA PRO A 51 -8.64 7.58 -11.80
C PRO A 51 -9.03 7.58 -10.31
N VAL A 52 -8.31 8.29 -9.45
CA VAL A 52 -8.69 8.45 -8.04
C VAL A 52 -10.02 9.20 -7.92
N LEU A 53 -10.14 10.36 -8.58
CA LEU A 53 -11.37 11.16 -8.59
C LEU A 53 -12.57 10.38 -9.14
N TRP A 54 -12.37 9.59 -10.18
CA TRP A 54 -13.38 8.71 -10.77
C TRP A 54 -13.82 7.63 -9.78
N SER A 55 -12.86 6.87 -9.22
CA SER A 55 -13.16 5.74 -8.35
C SER A 55 -13.76 6.17 -7.00
N GLU A 56 -13.38 7.34 -6.47
CA GLU A 56 -14.06 7.95 -5.32
C GLU A 56 -15.56 8.21 -5.63
N GLN A 57 -15.87 8.61 -6.84
CA GLN A 57 -17.27 8.86 -7.25
C GLN A 57 -18.04 7.54 -7.41
N VAL A 58 -17.44 6.53 -8.03
CA VAL A 58 -18.03 5.18 -8.17
C VAL A 58 -18.37 4.57 -6.81
N LEU A 59 -17.45 4.65 -5.86
CA LEU A 59 -17.63 4.04 -4.53
C LEU A 59 -18.65 4.74 -3.64
N LYS A 60 -19.17 5.91 -4.01
CA LYS A 60 -20.32 6.50 -3.31
C LYS A 60 -21.57 5.64 -3.41
N GLY A 61 -21.67 4.81 -4.45
CA GLY A 61 -22.72 3.82 -4.60
C GLY A 61 -22.57 2.59 -3.71
N GLY A 62 -21.38 2.36 -3.16
CA GLY A 62 -21.06 1.18 -2.35
C GLY A 62 -20.99 -0.13 -3.16
N GLU A 63 -20.99 -0.07 -4.49
CA GLU A 63 -20.98 -1.23 -5.38
C GLU A 63 -19.93 -1.08 -6.47
N VAL A 64 -19.17 -2.17 -6.72
CA VAL A 64 -18.18 -2.27 -7.80
C VAL A 64 -18.25 -3.67 -8.39
N THR A 65 -18.45 -3.76 -9.70
CA THR A 65 -18.45 -5.01 -10.47
C THR A 65 -17.08 -5.34 -11.05
N ALA A 66 -16.29 -4.32 -11.39
CA ALA A 66 -14.98 -4.54 -11.97
C ALA A 66 -13.99 -3.45 -11.56
N VAL A 67 -12.71 -3.80 -11.56
CA VAL A 67 -11.58 -2.88 -11.38
C VAL A 67 -10.65 -3.01 -12.58
N VAL A 68 -10.39 -1.92 -13.28
CA VAL A 68 -9.37 -1.80 -14.31
C VAL A 68 -8.14 -1.15 -13.71
N LEU A 69 -6.98 -1.80 -13.82
CA LEU A 69 -5.73 -1.25 -13.34
C LEU A 69 -4.70 -1.22 -14.47
N ASN A 70 -4.06 -0.09 -14.69
CA ASN A 70 -2.94 -0.01 -15.62
C ASN A 70 -1.64 0.42 -14.92
N SER A 71 -0.52 -0.07 -15.44
CA SER A 71 0.82 0.39 -15.11
C SER A 71 1.54 0.88 -16.38
N GLY A 72 2.34 1.95 -16.25
CA GLY A 72 3.01 2.62 -17.39
C GLY A 72 2.57 4.07 -17.60
N GLY A 73 1.53 4.52 -16.90
CA GLY A 73 1.08 5.90 -16.88
C GLY A 73 0.14 6.15 -15.70
N ALA A 74 0.42 7.19 -14.91
CA ALA A 74 -0.35 7.53 -13.71
C ALA A 74 -1.69 8.20 -14.03
N ASN A 75 -1.83 8.79 -15.21
CA ASN A 75 -2.96 9.66 -15.56
C ASN A 75 -3.22 10.75 -14.49
N ALA A 76 -2.13 11.27 -13.93
CA ALA A 76 -2.12 12.36 -12.96
C ALA A 76 -1.62 13.64 -13.62
N CYS A 77 -2.14 14.80 -13.20
CA CYS A 77 -1.82 16.11 -13.78
C CYS A 77 -2.11 16.21 -15.31
N THR A 78 -3.07 15.45 -15.80
CA THR A 78 -3.45 15.33 -17.22
C THR A 78 -4.69 16.16 -17.58
N GLY A 79 -5.20 16.91 -16.61
CA GLY A 79 -6.33 17.82 -16.80
C GLY A 79 -7.65 17.14 -17.23
N PRO A 80 -8.57 17.89 -17.87
CA PRO A 80 -9.87 17.34 -18.28
C PRO A 80 -9.76 16.15 -19.24
N LYS A 81 -8.72 16.13 -20.09
CA LYS A 81 -8.50 15.00 -21.02
C LYS A 81 -8.21 13.70 -20.28
N GLY A 82 -7.37 13.74 -19.25
CA GLY A 82 -7.10 12.54 -18.44
C GLY A 82 -8.34 12.00 -17.71
N PHE A 83 -9.24 12.90 -17.28
CA PHE A 83 -10.53 12.48 -16.71
C PHE A 83 -11.45 11.84 -17.76
N GLN A 84 -11.50 12.38 -18.99
CA GLN A 84 -12.21 11.78 -20.13
C GLN A 84 -11.64 10.39 -20.47
N ASP A 85 -10.31 10.23 -20.42
CA ASP A 85 -9.64 8.96 -20.70
C ASP A 85 -9.98 7.92 -19.60
N THR A 86 -10.06 8.33 -18.33
CA THR A 86 -10.53 7.46 -17.24
C THR A 86 -11.97 7.03 -17.46
N HIS A 87 -12.85 7.96 -17.84
CA HIS A 87 -14.25 7.65 -18.14
C HIS A 87 -14.37 6.66 -19.31
N ALA A 88 -13.65 6.91 -20.42
CA ALA A 88 -13.63 6.01 -21.57
C ALA A 88 -13.10 4.60 -21.21
N THR A 89 -12.14 4.51 -20.28
CA THR A 89 -11.62 3.25 -19.72
C THR A 89 -12.74 2.47 -18.99
N ALA A 90 -13.50 3.16 -18.12
CA ALA A 90 -14.61 2.56 -17.39
C ALA A 90 -15.77 2.16 -18.33
N GLU A 91 -16.11 3.01 -19.31
CA GLU A 91 -17.12 2.70 -20.33
C GLU A 91 -16.74 1.47 -21.16
N LYS A 92 -15.47 1.35 -21.58
CA LYS A 92 -15.01 0.19 -22.35
C LYS A 92 -15.08 -1.09 -21.54
N ALA A 93 -14.69 -1.06 -20.27
CA ALA A 93 -14.81 -2.24 -19.40
C ALA A 93 -16.28 -2.61 -19.18
N ALA A 94 -17.15 -1.63 -18.94
CA ALA A 94 -18.58 -1.84 -18.79
C ALA A 94 -19.21 -2.45 -20.06
N GLU A 95 -18.86 -1.94 -21.24
CA GLU A 95 -19.32 -2.46 -22.54
C GLU A 95 -18.99 -3.95 -22.70
N VAL A 96 -17.71 -4.34 -22.49
CA VAL A 96 -17.27 -5.72 -22.73
C VAL A 96 -17.75 -6.70 -21.68
N LEU A 97 -18.07 -6.23 -20.47
CA LEU A 97 -18.56 -7.04 -19.36
C LEU A 97 -20.09 -7.04 -19.25
N GLY A 98 -20.80 -6.15 -19.95
CA GLY A 98 -22.25 -6.01 -19.87
C GLY A 98 -22.74 -5.35 -18.59
N HIS A 99 -21.98 -4.41 -18.03
CA HIS A 99 -22.25 -3.68 -16.79
C HIS A 99 -22.41 -2.17 -17.00
N SER A 100 -22.58 -1.42 -15.92
CA SER A 100 -22.58 0.05 -15.93
C SER A 100 -21.19 0.61 -15.69
N ALA A 101 -20.79 1.67 -16.40
CA ALA A 101 -19.54 2.38 -16.14
C ALA A 101 -19.45 2.92 -14.69
N GLY A 102 -20.61 3.28 -14.10
CA GLY A 102 -20.70 3.70 -12.70
C GLY A 102 -20.42 2.61 -11.66
N GLU A 103 -20.21 1.37 -12.10
CA GLU A 103 -19.82 0.22 -11.25
C GLU A 103 -18.40 -0.27 -11.55
N VAL A 104 -17.64 0.46 -12.37
CA VAL A 104 -16.26 0.13 -12.72
C VAL A 104 -15.30 1.12 -12.08
N ALA A 105 -14.51 0.65 -11.14
CA ALA A 105 -13.40 1.41 -10.58
C ALA A 105 -12.17 1.36 -11.49
N VAL A 106 -11.40 2.44 -11.53
CA VAL A 106 -10.19 2.56 -12.34
C VAL A 106 -9.03 2.97 -11.43
N ALA A 107 -7.87 2.35 -11.59
CA ALA A 107 -6.64 2.71 -10.91
C ALA A 107 -5.47 2.71 -11.90
N SER A 108 -4.60 3.68 -11.80
CA SER A 108 -3.46 3.85 -12.71
C SER A 108 -2.18 4.13 -11.94
N THR A 109 -1.04 3.73 -12.48
CA THR A 109 0.28 4.01 -11.89
C THR A 109 1.34 4.15 -12.99
N GLY A 110 2.39 4.91 -12.71
CA GLY A 110 3.50 5.18 -13.62
C GLY A 110 3.78 6.68 -13.75
N LEU A 111 4.25 7.12 -14.89
CA LEU A 111 4.70 8.49 -15.12
C LEU A 111 3.56 9.51 -14.97
N ILE A 112 3.82 10.61 -14.24
CA ILE A 112 2.93 11.74 -14.03
C ILE A 112 3.05 12.73 -15.19
N GLY A 113 1.94 13.37 -15.60
CA GLY A 113 1.93 14.43 -16.62
C GLY A 113 1.86 13.97 -18.07
N VAL A 114 1.75 12.64 -18.29
CA VAL A 114 1.64 12.04 -19.62
C VAL A 114 0.26 11.40 -19.78
N LEU A 115 -0.39 11.63 -20.92
CA LEU A 115 -1.66 11.01 -21.26
C LEU A 115 -1.48 9.52 -21.56
N LEU A 116 -2.48 8.71 -21.21
CA LEU A 116 -2.48 7.28 -21.52
C LEU A 116 -2.62 7.02 -23.03
N PRO A 117 -1.96 5.99 -23.58
CA PRO A 117 -2.13 5.58 -24.98
C PRO A 117 -3.47 4.82 -25.14
N MET A 118 -4.56 5.58 -25.31
CA MET A 118 -5.92 5.05 -25.33
C MET A 118 -6.18 4.10 -26.50
N ASP A 119 -5.44 4.27 -27.59
CA ASP A 119 -5.44 3.37 -28.78
C ASP A 119 -4.93 1.96 -28.46
N LYS A 120 -4.16 1.81 -27.36
CA LYS A 120 -3.67 0.53 -26.83
C LYS A 120 -4.52 0.05 -25.65
N LEU A 121 -4.85 0.97 -24.73
CA LEU A 121 -5.57 0.64 -23.51
C LEU A 121 -6.98 0.10 -23.79
N LEU A 122 -7.76 0.77 -24.65
CA LEU A 122 -9.14 0.35 -24.89
C LEU A 122 -9.25 -1.04 -25.56
N PRO A 123 -8.49 -1.37 -26.62
CA PRO A 123 -8.46 -2.73 -27.16
C PRO A 123 -7.93 -3.74 -26.13
N GLY A 124 -6.93 -3.37 -25.31
CA GLY A 124 -6.39 -4.19 -24.25
C GLY A 124 -7.44 -4.63 -23.21
N ILE A 125 -8.39 -3.74 -22.86
CA ILE A 125 -9.50 -4.10 -21.97
C ILE A 125 -10.34 -5.24 -22.55
N GLY A 126 -10.63 -5.19 -23.85
CA GLY A 126 -11.33 -6.26 -24.56
C GLY A 126 -10.57 -7.59 -24.53
N GLN A 127 -9.25 -7.54 -24.72
CA GLN A 127 -8.38 -8.71 -24.62
C GLN A 127 -8.35 -9.26 -23.19
N ALA A 128 -8.17 -8.40 -22.17
CA ALA A 128 -8.18 -8.80 -20.76
C ALA A 128 -9.50 -9.45 -20.36
N ALA A 129 -10.65 -8.93 -20.86
CA ALA A 129 -11.96 -9.53 -20.63
C ALA A 129 -12.08 -10.94 -21.21
N ALA A 130 -11.49 -11.20 -22.38
CA ALA A 130 -11.46 -12.52 -23.00
C ALA A 130 -10.54 -13.52 -22.27
N GLU A 131 -9.55 -13.04 -21.51
CA GLU A 131 -8.59 -13.84 -20.74
C GLU A 131 -8.95 -13.99 -19.24
N LEU A 132 -10.10 -13.49 -18.80
CA LEU A 132 -10.56 -13.60 -17.41
C LEU A 132 -10.63 -15.04 -16.93
N SER A 133 -10.04 -15.32 -15.77
CA SER A 133 -9.98 -16.66 -15.18
C SER A 133 -9.98 -16.59 -13.65
N GLU A 134 -10.56 -17.61 -13.00
CA GLU A 134 -10.43 -17.84 -11.56
C GLU A 134 -8.97 -18.09 -11.12
N HIS A 135 -8.07 -18.37 -12.07
CA HIS A 135 -6.63 -18.55 -11.84
C HIS A 135 -5.80 -17.34 -12.29
N GLY A 136 -6.45 -16.24 -12.71
CA GLY A 136 -5.78 -15.06 -13.26
C GLY A 136 -5.17 -14.10 -12.24
N GLY A 137 -5.37 -14.33 -10.93
CA GLY A 137 -4.96 -13.39 -9.89
C GLY A 137 -3.46 -13.09 -9.83
N GLU A 138 -2.59 -14.06 -10.10
CA GLU A 138 -1.14 -13.84 -10.17
C GLU A 138 -0.75 -13.00 -11.37
N LYS A 139 -1.34 -13.29 -12.55
CA LYS A 139 -1.12 -12.48 -13.76
C LYS A 139 -1.54 -11.03 -13.56
N ALA A 140 -2.67 -10.79 -12.88
CA ALA A 140 -3.12 -9.45 -12.53
C ALA A 140 -2.12 -8.75 -11.61
N ALA A 141 -1.61 -9.42 -10.58
CA ALA A 141 -0.60 -8.86 -9.67
C ALA A 141 0.73 -8.54 -10.39
N ILE A 142 1.12 -9.32 -11.40
CA ILE A 142 2.29 -9.04 -12.23
C ILE A 142 2.05 -7.80 -13.12
N ALA A 143 0.86 -7.67 -13.69
CA ALA A 143 0.53 -6.60 -14.64
C ALA A 143 0.47 -5.20 -14.02
N ILE A 144 0.25 -5.10 -12.70
CA ILE A 144 0.21 -3.81 -12.01
C ILE A 144 1.58 -3.31 -11.53
N LYS A 145 2.65 -4.12 -11.61
CA LYS A 145 4.01 -3.71 -11.19
C LYS A 145 4.53 -2.53 -12.01
N THR A 146 5.37 -1.71 -11.37
CA THR A 146 6.18 -0.69 -12.06
C THR A 146 7.67 -0.99 -11.84
N THR A 147 8.27 -0.42 -10.83
CA THR A 147 9.65 -0.68 -10.38
C THR A 147 9.74 -1.86 -9.42
N ASP A 148 8.60 -2.41 -9.02
CA ASP A 148 8.55 -3.61 -8.17
C ASP A 148 9.39 -4.76 -8.74
N THR A 149 10.24 -5.38 -7.92
CA THR A 149 11.04 -6.55 -8.35
C THR A 149 10.21 -7.82 -8.30
N VAL A 150 9.28 -7.92 -7.34
CA VAL A 150 8.36 -9.05 -7.16
C VAL A 150 6.91 -8.60 -7.21
N HIS A 151 5.99 -9.50 -7.57
CA HIS A 151 4.57 -9.28 -7.39
C HIS A 151 4.16 -9.60 -5.94
N LYS A 152 3.23 -8.84 -5.38
CA LYS A 152 2.83 -8.92 -3.98
C LYS A 152 1.41 -9.42 -3.85
N THR A 153 1.24 -10.52 -3.11
CA THR A 153 -0.07 -11.14 -2.87
C THR A 153 -0.18 -11.67 -1.46
N ALA A 154 -1.36 -11.63 -0.88
CA ALA A 154 -1.64 -12.16 0.46
C ALA A 154 -3.03 -12.80 0.51
N VAL A 155 -3.23 -13.75 1.44
CA VAL A 155 -4.50 -14.44 1.65
C VAL A 155 -4.68 -14.75 3.14
N ALA A 156 -5.88 -14.51 3.65
CA ALA A 156 -6.32 -14.98 4.97
C ALA A 156 -7.63 -15.76 4.82
N GLN A 157 -7.81 -16.80 5.63
CA GLN A 157 -9.03 -17.62 5.66
C GLN A 157 -9.73 -17.46 7.00
N GLY A 158 -11.04 -17.27 6.98
CA GLY A 158 -11.89 -17.33 8.17
C GLY A 158 -12.21 -18.78 8.57
N GLU A 159 -12.55 -18.98 9.83
CA GLU A 159 -12.80 -20.30 10.40
C GLU A 159 -13.94 -21.06 9.69
N ALA A 160 -14.97 -20.35 9.23
CA ALA A 160 -16.11 -20.93 8.50
C ALA A 160 -15.86 -21.13 6.98
N GLY A 161 -14.64 -20.97 6.51
CA GLY A 161 -14.24 -21.28 5.13
C GLY A 161 -14.49 -20.15 4.11
N TRP A 162 -14.69 -18.91 4.56
CA TRP A 162 -14.60 -17.71 3.71
C TRP A 162 -13.15 -17.21 3.63
N THR A 163 -12.86 -16.35 2.68
CA THR A 163 -11.49 -15.94 2.34
C THR A 163 -11.39 -14.44 2.11
N VAL A 164 -10.29 -13.84 2.52
CA VAL A 164 -9.81 -12.53 2.04
C VAL A 164 -8.57 -12.78 1.21
N GLY A 165 -8.57 -12.34 -0.05
CA GLY A 165 -7.41 -12.36 -0.92
C GLY A 165 -6.98 -10.93 -1.29
N GLY A 166 -5.73 -10.73 -1.65
CA GLY A 166 -5.26 -9.41 -2.05
C GLY A 166 -4.07 -9.45 -2.99
N MET A 167 -3.90 -8.36 -3.73
CA MET A 167 -2.70 -8.03 -4.48
C MET A 167 -2.34 -6.56 -4.24
N ALA A 168 -1.04 -6.27 -4.30
CA ALA A 168 -0.51 -4.91 -4.19
C ALA A 168 0.66 -4.68 -5.15
N LYS A 169 0.88 -3.41 -5.51
CA LYS A 169 2.11 -2.93 -6.13
C LYS A 169 2.57 -1.65 -5.42
N GLY A 170 3.86 -1.45 -5.40
CA GLY A 170 4.55 -0.27 -4.90
C GLY A 170 5.98 -0.61 -4.51
N ALA A 171 6.93 0.27 -4.87
CA ALA A 171 8.33 0.17 -4.52
C ALA A 171 8.96 1.55 -4.26
N GLY A 172 8.54 2.62 -4.96
CA GLY A 172 8.93 4.00 -4.73
C GLY A 172 7.75 4.92 -4.42
N MET A 173 8.02 6.13 -3.94
CA MET A 173 7.04 7.11 -3.49
C MET A 173 6.11 6.51 -2.40
N LEU A 174 6.73 5.83 -1.43
CA LEU A 174 6.05 5.12 -0.34
C LEU A 174 6.04 5.98 0.93
N ALA A 175 4.97 6.75 1.18
CA ALA A 175 4.80 7.57 2.38
C ALA A 175 3.34 7.57 2.89
N PRO A 176 3.10 7.84 4.18
CA PRO A 176 1.79 7.77 4.81
C PRO A 176 0.72 8.66 4.14
N GLY A 177 -0.52 8.22 4.21
CA GLY A 177 -1.67 8.79 3.52
C GLY A 177 -1.99 8.01 2.25
N LEU A 178 -1.62 6.74 2.28
CA LEU A 178 -1.49 5.74 1.23
C LEU A 178 -0.30 6.08 0.29
N ALA A 179 0.75 5.28 0.35
CA ALA A 179 1.96 5.38 -0.49
C ALA A 179 1.66 4.97 -1.94
N THR A 180 2.53 5.21 -2.93
CA THR A 180 2.28 4.85 -4.35
C THR A 180 1.95 3.37 -4.49
N MET A 181 0.78 3.04 -3.99
CA MET A 181 0.27 1.68 -4.02
C MET A 181 -1.06 1.61 -4.77
N LEU A 182 -1.19 0.58 -5.55
CA LEU A 182 -2.48 0.08 -5.97
C LEU A 182 -2.71 -1.24 -5.25
N VAL A 183 -3.79 -1.31 -4.50
CA VAL A 183 -4.18 -2.50 -3.75
C VAL A 183 -5.61 -2.88 -4.10
N VAL A 184 -5.83 -4.13 -4.44
CA VAL A 184 -7.16 -4.71 -4.56
C VAL A 184 -7.27 -5.88 -3.60
N LEU A 185 -8.23 -5.80 -2.70
CA LEU A 185 -8.63 -6.86 -1.78
C LEU A 185 -9.98 -7.40 -2.22
N THR A 186 -10.17 -8.70 -2.08
CA THR A 186 -11.41 -9.41 -2.41
C THR A 186 -11.81 -10.31 -1.26
N THR A 187 -13.10 -10.46 -1.04
CA THR A 187 -13.62 -11.44 -0.09
C THR A 187 -14.86 -12.11 -0.63
N ASP A 188 -15.05 -13.38 -0.30
CA ASP A 188 -16.28 -14.11 -0.59
C ASP A 188 -17.24 -14.16 0.62
N ALA A 189 -16.91 -13.47 1.71
CA ALA A 189 -17.81 -13.27 2.85
C ALA A 189 -19.05 -12.44 2.45
N ASP A 190 -20.19 -12.75 3.06
CA ASP A 190 -21.42 -11.97 2.91
C ASP A 190 -21.41 -10.80 3.90
N VAL A 191 -20.91 -9.65 3.42
CA VAL A 191 -20.77 -8.41 4.18
C VAL A 191 -21.19 -7.21 3.34
N ASP A 192 -21.78 -6.22 3.97
CA ASP A 192 -22.24 -4.99 3.31
C ASP A 192 -21.11 -3.95 3.14
N ALA A 193 -21.36 -2.93 2.33
CA ALA A 193 -20.40 -1.88 2.02
C ALA A 193 -19.97 -1.08 3.26
N ALA A 194 -20.85 -0.86 4.23
CA ALA A 194 -20.53 -0.13 5.45
C ALA A 194 -19.56 -0.92 6.34
N THR A 195 -19.77 -2.23 6.44
CA THR A 195 -18.87 -3.17 7.14
C THR A 195 -17.50 -3.22 6.46
N LEU A 196 -17.48 -3.29 5.11
CA LEU A 196 -16.24 -3.23 4.33
C LEU A 196 -15.48 -1.92 4.57
N ASP A 197 -16.14 -0.76 4.48
CA ASP A 197 -15.51 0.55 4.67
C ASP A 197 -14.88 0.68 6.07
N LYS A 198 -15.63 0.28 7.10
CA LYS A 198 -15.14 0.32 8.47
C LYS A 198 -13.92 -0.58 8.66
N ALA A 199 -13.98 -1.84 8.24
CA ALA A 199 -12.85 -2.78 8.38
C ALA A 199 -11.62 -2.33 7.58
N LEU A 200 -11.83 -1.81 6.36
CA LEU A 200 -10.75 -1.33 5.50
C LEU A 200 -10.03 -0.12 6.11
N ARG A 201 -10.78 0.87 6.63
CA ARG A 201 -10.18 2.06 7.27
C ARG A 201 -9.43 1.71 8.56
N GLU A 202 -9.99 0.82 9.38
CA GLU A 202 -9.30 0.35 10.59
C GLU A 202 -8.00 -0.39 10.23
N ALA A 203 -8.02 -1.24 9.19
CA ALA A 203 -6.84 -1.96 8.73
C ALA A 203 -5.77 -1.04 8.12
N THR A 204 -6.15 -0.14 7.19
CA THR A 204 -5.19 0.76 6.50
C THR A 204 -4.49 1.68 7.48
N ARG A 205 -5.20 2.19 8.49
CA ARG A 205 -4.66 3.08 9.53
C ARG A 205 -3.46 2.49 10.27
N VAL A 206 -3.45 1.17 10.49
CA VAL A 206 -2.40 0.49 11.27
C VAL A 206 -1.45 -0.35 10.41
N THR A 207 -1.60 -0.33 9.09
CA THR A 207 -0.77 -1.07 8.14
C THR A 207 -0.15 -0.16 7.07
N PHE A 208 -0.86 0.13 5.99
CA PHE A 208 -0.35 0.95 4.89
C PHE A 208 0.02 2.37 5.32
N ASP A 209 -0.78 3.00 6.18
CA ASP A 209 -0.47 4.33 6.73
C ASP A 209 0.71 4.33 7.72
N ARG A 210 1.27 3.17 8.02
CA ARG A 210 2.48 3.00 8.84
C ARG A 210 3.74 2.72 8.02
N ALA A 211 3.62 2.65 6.70
CA ALA A 211 4.74 2.51 5.77
C ALA A 211 5.21 3.89 5.29
N ASP A 212 6.47 4.23 5.50
CA ASP A 212 7.08 5.52 5.14
C ASP A 212 8.53 5.31 4.66
N SER A 213 8.70 4.88 3.41
CA SER A 213 10.03 4.58 2.86
C SER A 213 10.81 5.85 2.48
N ASP A 214 10.20 6.78 1.75
CA ASP A 214 10.90 7.92 1.15
C ASP A 214 10.24 9.29 1.41
N GLY A 215 9.17 9.34 2.19
CA GLY A 215 8.50 10.59 2.56
C GLY A 215 7.66 11.22 1.45
N CYS A 216 7.55 10.59 0.27
CA CYS A 216 6.80 11.08 -0.87
C CYS A 216 5.42 10.45 -0.97
N MET A 217 4.36 11.27 -0.82
CA MET A 217 2.97 10.83 -0.95
C MET A 217 2.52 10.84 -2.41
N SER A 218 1.99 9.72 -2.90
CA SER A 218 1.51 9.58 -4.27
C SER A 218 0.23 10.35 -4.56
N THR A 219 0.01 10.63 -5.84
CA THR A 219 -1.22 11.20 -6.41
C THR A 219 -2.28 10.13 -6.72
N ASN A 220 -1.92 8.84 -6.68
CA ASN A 220 -2.70 7.74 -7.27
C ASN A 220 -3.15 6.67 -6.28
N ASP A 221 -2.72 6.72 -5.02
CA ASP A 221 -2.97 5.63 -4.08
C ASP A 221 -4.42 5.24 -4.01
N THR A 222 -4.64 3.95 -4.14
CA THR A 222 -5.96 3.36 -4.17
C THR A 222 -5.91 1.99 -3.49
N VAL A 223 -6.71 1.81 -2.45
CA VAL A 223 -6.95 0.53 -1.78
C VAL A 223 -8.43 0.21 -1.90
N LEU A 224 -8.78 -0.84 -2.63
CA LEU A 224 -10.15 -1.29 -2.82
C LEU A 224 -10.38 -2.62 -2.10
N LEU A 225 -11.57 -2.80 -1.52
CA LEU A 225 -12.03 -4.05 -0.95
C LEU A 225 -13.43 -4.37 -1.51
N LEU A 226 -13.54 -5.51 -2.19
CA LEU A 226 -14.75 -5.97 -2.87
C LEU A 226 -15.26 -7.25 -2.20
N ALA A 227 -16.58 -7.37 -2.03
CA ALA A 227 -17.22 -8.58 -1.51
C ALA A 227 -18.13 -9.21 -2.56
N SER A 228 -17.99 -10.52 -2.75
CA SER A 228 -18.82 -11.32 -3.66
C SER A 228 -19.99 -12.02 -2.97
N ALA A 229 -19.93 -12.23 -1.66
CA ALA A 229 -20.85 -13.07 -0.88
C ALA A 229 -20.94 -14.55 -1.38
N ALA A 230 -19.99 -14.99 -2.22
CA ALA A 230 -20.06 -16.31 -2.86
C ALA A 230 -19.80 -17.50 -1.91
N SER A 231 -19.29 -17.26 -0.69
CA SER A 231 -19.20 -18.29 0.36
C SER A 231 -20.53 -18.56 1.03
N GLY A 232 -21.46 -17.59 1.01
CA GLY A 232 -22.72 -17.63 1.77
C GLY A 232 -22.52 -17.50 3.29
N VAL A 233 -21.32 -17.15 3.74
CA VAL A 233 -20.96 -17.00 5.16
C VAL A 233 -20.91 -15.52 5.53
N ALA A 234 -21.69 -15.14 6.55
CA ALA A 234 -21.65 -13.82 7.16
C ALA A 234 -20.85 -13.88 8.49
N PRO A 235 -19.54 -13.53 8.46
CA PRO A 235 -18.71 -13.58 9.67
C PRO A 235 -19.07 -12.48 10.66
N GLY A 236 -18.68 -12.66 11.93
CA GLY A 236 -18.71 -11.58 12.91
C GLY A 236 -17.73 -10.46 12.54
N TYR A 237 -18.07 -9.21 12.87
CA TYR A 237 -17.25 -8.04 12.51
C TYR A 237 -15.78 -8.18 12.92
N GLN A 238 -15.52 -8.62 14.16
CA GLN A 238 -14.15 -8.70 14.68
C GLN A 238 -13.30 -9.70 13.90
N GLU A 239 -13.86 -10.87 13.57
CA GLU A 239 -13.16 -11.89 12.76
C GLU A 239 -12.88 -11.37 11.35
N PHE A 240 -13.87 -10.71 10.74
CA PHE A 240 -13.71 -10.12 9.41
C PHE A 240 -12.65 -9.01 9.38
N ALA A 241 -12.72 -8.05 10.31
CA ALA A 241 -11.77 -6.96 10.43
C ALA A 241 -10.32 -7.45 10.67
N GLU A 242 -10.16 -8.51 11.48
CA GLU A 242 -8.85 -9.12 11.73
C GLU A 242 -8.28 -9.79 10.48
N ALA A 243 -9.09 -10.49 9.68
CA ALA A 243 -8.64 -11.08 8.42
C ALA A 243 -8.23 -10.01 7.40
N VAL A 244 -9.01 -8.92 7.26
CA VAL A 244 -8.66 -7.77 6.41
C VAL A 244 -7.35 -7.14 6.89
N ARG A 245 -7.21 -6.91 8.21
CA ARG A 245 -5.98 -6.37 8.79
C ARG A 245 -4.77 -7.27 8.54
N THR A 246 -4.92 -8.58 8.64
CA THR A 246 -3.86 -9.56 8.38
C THR A 246 -3.36 -9.48 6.93
N VAL A 247 -4.27 -9.44 5.95
CA VAL A 247 -3.90 -9.31 4.53
C VAL A 247 -3.25 -7.96 4.26
N CYS A 248 -3.80 -6.86 4.79
CA CYS A 248 -3.20 -5.53 4.66
C CYS A 248 -1.79 -5.45 5.28
N ALA A 249 -1.59 -6.04 6.46
CA ALA A 249 -0.30 -6.05 7.14
C ALA A 249 0.75 -6.87 6.38
N ASP A 250 0.36 -8.00 5.80
CA ASP A 250 1.26 -8.81 4.97
C ASP A 250 1.66 -8.06 3.69
N LEU A 251 0.69 -7.48 2.97
CA LEU A 251 0.96 -6.67 1.77
C LEU A 251 1.82 -5.43 2.10
N ALA A 252 1.58 -4.73 3.21
CA ALA A 252 2.38 -3.58 3.63
C ALA A 252 3.84 -3.97 3.90
N ARG A 253 4.09 -5.13 4.52
CA ARG A 253 5.46 -5.65 4.72
C ARG A 253 6.12 -6.01 3.41
N GLN A 254 5.40 -6.62 2.46
CA GLN A 254 5.93 -6.92 1.13
C GLN A 254 6.28 -5.63 0.35
N LEU A 255 5.49 -4.55 0.50
CA LEU A 255 5.81 -3.24 -0.09
C LEU A 255 7.12 -2.68 0.46
N ILE A 256 7.28 -2.67 1.79
CA ILE A 256 8.51 -2.20 2.45
C ILE A 256 9.71 -3.09 2.09
N GLY A 257 9.54 -4.42 2.08
CA GLY A 257 10.61 -5.35 1.75
C GLY A 257 11.09 -5.29 0.29
N ASP A 258 10.30 -4.70 -0.61
CA ASP A 258 10.61 -4.53 -2.04
C ASP A 258 10.78 -3.05 -2.43
N ALA A 259 11.02 -2.16 -1.46
CA ALA A 259 11.24 -0.75 -1.73
C ALA A 259 12.53 -0.54 -2.56
N GLU A 260 12.48 0.44 -3.47
CA GLU A 260 13.57 0.76 -4.41
C GLU A 260 14.92 0.87 -3.72
N GLY A 261 15.89 0.05 -4.14
CA GLY A 261 17.26 0.07 -3.66
C GLY A 261 17.45 -0.25 -2.17
N ALA A 262 16.43 -0.69 -1.44
CA ALA A 262 16.52 -0.93 0.00
C ALA A 262 17.35 -2.16 0.34
N SER A 263 18.27 -2.01 1.31
CA SER A 263 19.07 -3.12 1.85
C SER A 263 18.65 -3.53 3.27
N LYS A 264 17.99 -2.64 4.00
CA LYS A 264 17.47 -2.87 5.35
C LYS A 264 15.99 -2.51 5.46
N ASP A 265 15.23 -3.33 6.17
CA ASP A 265 13.86 -3.07 6.58
C ASP A 265 13.90 -2.58 8.03
N ILE A 266 13.45 -1.35 8.26
CA ILE A 266 13.56 -0.71 9.57
C ILE A 266 12.18 -0.67 10.21
N ARG A 267 12.06 -1.28 11.39
CA ARG A 267 10.86 -1.25 12.23
C ARG A 267 11.10 -0.28 13.40
N ILE A 268 10.39 0.83 13.39
CA ILE A 268 10.46 1.86 14.44
C ILE A 268 9.28 1.66 15.37
N GLU A 269 9.54 1.24 16.60
CA GLU A 269 8.59 1.09 17.69
C GLU A 269 8.68 2.30 18.60
N VAL A 270 7.64 3.14 18.60
CA VAL A 270 7.52 4.22 19.59
C VAL A 270 6.59 3.74 20.68
N VAL A 271 7.08 3.70 21.91
CA VAL A 271 6.36 3.21 23.08
C VAL A 271 6.27 4.26 24.18
N ASN A 272 5.31 4.07 25.08
CA ASN A 272 5.09 4.96 26.22
C ASN A 272 4.89 6.44 25.82
N ALA A 273 4.22 6.67 24.68
CA ALA A 273 3.80 8.01 24.23
C ALA A 273 2.54 8.47 24.98
N ALA A 274 2.28 9.76 25.05
CA ALA A 274 1.06 10.29 25.65
C ALA A 274 -0.19 9.93 24.83
N THR A 275 -0.07 9.91 23.48
CA THR A 275 -1.13 9.50 22.56
C THR A 275 -0.57 8.66 21.41
N GLU A 276 -1.44 7.89 20.73
CA GLU A 276 -1.05 7.13 19.52
C GLU A 276 -0.61 8.08 18.39
N ASP A 277 -1.27 9.22 18.23
CA ASP A 277 -0.93 10.21 17.20
C ASP A 277 0.47 10.79 17.42
N GLU A 278 0.86 11.07 18.66
CA GLU A 278 2.22 11.49 18.98
C GLU A 278 3.25 10.38 18.71
N ALA A 279 2.93 9.12 19.05
CA ALA A 279 3.79 8.00 18.74
C ALA A 279 4.00 7.84 17.21
N VAL A 280 2.94 8.06 16.43
CA VAL A 280 3.01 8.05 14.95
C VAL A 280 3.87 9.19 14.43
N ASP A 281 3.70 10.41 14.93
CA ASP A 281 4.46 11.59 14.51
C ASP A 281 5.96 11.40 14.78
N VAL A 282 6.31 10.94 15.97
CA VAL A 282 7.69 10.61 16.35
C VAL A 282 8.26 9.52 15.43
N GLY A 283 7.53 8.43 15.23
CA GLY A 283 7.98 7.33 14.38
C GLY A 283 8.21 7.75 12.93
N ARG A 284 7.32 8.57 12.36
CA ARG A 284 7.47 9.14 11.01
C ARG A 284 8.65 10.12 10.93
N THR A 285 8.85 10.93 11.94
CA THR A 285 9.99 11.86 11.98
C THR A 285 11.32 11.11 12.02
N ILE A 286 11.40 10.02 12.77
CA ILE A 286 12.56 9.13 12.78
C ILE A 286 12.74 8.48 11.39
N ALA A 287 11.67 7.95 10.79
CA ALA A 287 11.69 7.28 9.48
C ALA A 287 12.19 8.20 8.35
N ARG A 288 11.89 9.49 8.41
CA ARG A 288 12.27 10.51 7.41
C ARG A 288 13.66 11.12 7.62
N SER A 289 14.38 10.72 8.66
CA SER A 289 15.74 11.20 8.92
C SER A 289 16.74 10.55 7.96
N ASN A 290 17.08 11.21 6.84
CA ASN A 290 18.07 10.73 5.89
C ASN A 290 19.40 10.41 6.58
N LEU A 291 19.80 11.22 7.57
CA LEU A 291 21.03 11.03 8.31
C LEU A 291 21.02 9.71 9.12
N LEU A 292 19.88 9.34 9.71
CA LEU A 292 19.69 8.06 10.38
C LEU A 292 19.66 6.91 9.37
N LYS A 293 18.92 7.05 8.27
CA LYS A 293 18.81 6.01 7.24
C LYS A 293 20.18 5.63 6.64
N CYS A 294 21.06 6.63 6.42
CA CYS A 294 22.44 6.39 6.01
C CYS A 294 23.26 5.66 7.09
N ALA A 295 23.05 5.96 8.37
CA ALA A 295 23.74 5.24 9.45
C ALA A 295 23.32 3.78 9.51
N ILE A 296 22.02 3.49 9.39
CA ILE A 296 21.50 2.12 9.35
C ILE A 296 22.07 1.35 8.17
N HIS A 297 22.16 1.98 6.97
CA HIS A 297 22.82 1.40 5.82
C HIS A 297 24.29 1.03 6.08
N GLY A 298 25.00 1.89 6.79
CA GLY A 298 26.40 1.67 7.19
C GLY A 298 26.56 0.81 8.44
N GLU A 299 25.49 0.17 8.94
CA GLU A 299 25.49 -0.65 10.16
C GLU A 299 26.01 0.11 11.40
N ASP A 300 25.79 1.45 11.44
CA ASP A 300 26.12 2.30 12.58
C ASP A 300 24.90 2.46 13.49
N PRO A 301 24.89 1.91 14.74
CA PRO A 301 23.79 2.05 15.68
C PRO A 301 23.75 3.46 16.32
N ASN A 302 23.49 4.46 15.49
CA ASN A 302 23.58 5.86 15.82
C ASN A 302 22.33 6.38 16.53
N TRP A 303 22.18 6.06 17.80
CA TRP A 303 21.05 6.48 18.62
C TRP A 303 20.96 8.02 18.78
N GLY A 304 22.08 8.74 18.68
CA GLY A 304 22.08 10.21 18.72
C GLY A 304 21.26 10.83 17.58
N ARG A 305 21.24 10.19 16.39
CA ARG A 305 20.41 10.62 15.26
C ARG A 305 18.92 10.32 15.51
N VAL A 306 18.61 9.27 16.26
CA VAL A 306 17.24 9.00 16.71
C VAL A 306 16.75 10.09 17.65
N LEU A 307 17.52 10.42 18.70
CA LEU A 307 17.16 11.52 19.62
C LEU A 307 17.05 12.86 18.90
N SER A 308 17.96 13.14 17.97
CA SER A 308 17.91 14.37 17.17
C SER A 308 16.59 14.48 16.37
N ALA A 309 16.09 13.37 15.81
CA ALA A 309 14.80 13.34 15.14
C ALA A 309 13.63 13.55 16.13
N ILE A 310 13.60 12.82 17.24
CA ILE A 310 12.58 12.96 18.30
C ILE A 310 12.47 14.41 18.76
N GLY A 311 13.63 15.07 19.00
CA GLY A 311 13.71 16.43 19.50
C GLY A 311 13.13 17.51 18.58
N THR A 312 12.76 17.17 17.34
CA THR A 312 12.10 18.09 16.39
C THR A 312 10.57 17.98 16.39
N THR A 313 10.01 16.99 17.09
CA THR A 313 8.56 16.79 17.17
C THR A 313 7.93 17.65 18.27
N SER A 314 6.61 17.76 18.22
CA SER A 314 5.81 18.40 19.28
C SER A 314 5.28 17.41 20.32
N ALA A 315 5.66 16.13 20.25
CA ALA A 315 5.23 15.09 21.16
C ALA A 315 5.66 15.40 22.60
N ALA A 316 4.87 14.95 23.56
CA ALA A 316 5.18 15.10 24.98
C ALA A 316 6.29 14.13 25.39
N PHE A 317 7.40 14.65 25.90
CA PHE A 317 8.49 13.88 26.53
C PHE A 317 9.42 14.80 27.33
N GLU A 318 10.17 14.21 28.25
CA GLU A 318 11.27 14.89 28.94
C GLU A 318 12.60 14.32 28.43
N PRO A 319 13.55 15.16 27.94
CA PRO A 319 14.79 14.70 27.30
C PRO A 319 15.63 13.74 28.17
N ASP A 320 15.65 13.96 29.48
CA ASP A 320 16.37 13.13 30.44
C ASP A 320 15.64 11.82 30.84
N ARG A 321 14.49 11.55 30.22
CA ARG A 321 13.71 10.32 30.38
C ARG A 321 13.62 9.47 29.11
N LEU A 322 14.13 9.99 27.98
CA LEU A 322 14.12 9.28 26.71
C LEU A 322 15.03 8.05 26.75
N ASN A 323 14.54 6.93 26.22
CA ASN A 323 15.35 5.73 26.03
C ASN A 323 15.29 5.27 24.58
N VAL A 324 16.39 4.75 24.05
CA VAL A 324 16.47 4.19 22.70
C VAL A 324 17.16 2.84 22.75
N ALA A 325 16.52 1.83 22.16
CA ALA A 325 17.15 0.56 21.87
C ALA A 325 17.28 0.34 20.35
N ILE A 326 18.34 -0.33 19.94
CA ILE A 326 18.53 -0.80 18.56
C ILE A 326 18.78 -2.31 18.64
N ASN A 327 17.95 -3.08 17.93
CA ASN A 327 17.94 -4.55 17.98
C ASN A 327 17.96 -5.11 19.42
N GLY A 328 17.18 -4.47 20.33
CA GLY A 328 17.02 -4.89 21.72
C GLY A 328 18.12 -4.41 22.68
N VAL A 329 19.20 -3.80 22.20
CA VAL A 329 20.24 -3.20 23.04
C VAL A 329 19.89 -1.76 23.38
N TRP A 330 19.75 -1.43 24.64
CA TRP A 330 19.38 -0.06 25.11
C TRP A 330 20.59 0.87 25.08
N VAL A 331 20.96 1.32 23.92
CA VAL A 331 22.11 2.19 23.64
C VAL A 331 21.96 3.62 24.19
N CYS A 332 20.74 4.04 24.54
CA CYS A 332 20.46 5.28 25.27
C CYS A 332 19.51 5.00 26.42
N ARG A 333 19.81 5.56 27.60
CA ARG A 333 18.98 5.48 28.79
C ARG A 333 18.94 6.85 29.47
N GLY A 334 17.72 7.35 29.74
CA GLY A 334 17.54 8.66 30.38
C GLY A 334 18.26 9.80 29.63
N GLY A 335 18.15 9.83 28.31
CA GLY A 335 18.79 10.83 27.45
C GLY A 335 20.33 10.77 27.39
N SER A 336 20.94 9.75 27.98
CA SER A 336 22.39 9.59 28.11
C SER A 336 22.85 8.24 27.55
N VAL A 337 24.18 8.03 27.50
CA VAL A 337 24.79 6.76 27.07
C VAL A 337 24.26 5.61 27.92
N GLY A 338 23.74 4.59 27.26
CA GLY A 338 23.27 3.33 27.86
C GLY A 338 24.28 2.20 27.74
N ASP A 339 23.81 1.04 27.28
CA ASP A 339 24.64 -0.13 27.05
C ASP A 339 25.62 0.10 25.90
N ASP A 340 26.70 -0.72 25.85
CA ASP A 340 27.72 -0.61 24.82
C ASP A 340 27.12 -0.83 23.43
N ARG A 341 27.31 0.14 22.53
CA ARG A 341 26.84 0.09 21.14
C ARG A 341 27.43 -1.07 20.33
N ASP A 342 28.61 -1.56 20.70
CA ASP A 342 29.27 -2.70 20.03
C ASP A 342 28.54 -4.02 20.25
N LEU A 343 27.56 -4.06 21.16
CA LEU A 343 26.66 -5.19 21.36
C LEU A 343 25.53 -5.26 20.32
N VAL A 344 25.33 -4.21 19.53
CA VAL A 344 24.26 -4.16 18.53
C VAL A 344 24.67 -4.89 17.27
N ASP A 345 23.98 -5.98 16.93
CA ASP A 345 24.18 -6.70 15.67
C ASP A 345 23.20 -6.16 14.62
N MET A 346 23.72 -5.51 13.57
CA MET A 346 22.94 -4.93 12.47
C MET A 346 23.16 -5.64 11.12
N ARG A 347 23.80 -6.80 11.12
CA ARG A 347 24.10 -7.55 9.87
C ARG A 347 22.86 -8.10 9.18
N PHE A 348 21.77 -8.31 9.92
CA PHE A 348 20.50 -8.79 9.36
C PHE A 348 19.78 -7.69 8.58
N ARG A 349 18.88 -8.10 7.67
CA ARG A 349 18.07 -7.17 6.89
C ARG A 349 17.12 -6.35 7.77
N GLU A 350 16.48 -6.98 8.74
CA GLU A 350 15.60 -6.28 9.69
C GLU A 350 16.42 -5.57 10.78
N VAL A 351 16.09 -4.29 10.99
CA VAL A 351 16.61 -3.47 12.09
C VAL A 351 15.43 -2.92 12.88
N VAL A 352 15.44 -3.15 14.19
CA VAL A 352 14.40 -2.66 15.11
C VAL A 352 14.95 -1.50 15.91
N ILE A 353 14.26 -0.35 15.85
CA ILE A 353 14.53 0.83 16.67
C ILE A 353 13.36 0.99 17.63
N THR A 354 13.61 0.91 18.94
CA THR A 354 12.61 1.19 19.98
C THR A 354 12.91 2.56 20.57
N ALA A 355 11.96 3.50 20.46
CA ALA A 355 12.00 4.82 21.08
C ALA A 355 10.96 4.87 22.20
N ASP A 356 11.43 4.93 23.45
CA ASP A 356 10.60 5.04 24.64
C ASP A 356 10.55 6.50 25.12
N LEU A 357 9.35 7.10 25.04
CA LEU A 357 9.13 8.51 25.38
C LEU A 357 8.87 8.73 26.87
N ALA A 358 8.56 7.68 27.63
CA ALA A 358 8.23 7.73 29.07
C ALA A 358 7.17 8.80 29.44
N ALA A 359 6.17 9.02 28.56
CA ALA A 359 5.16 10.09 28.66
C ALA A 359 3.73 9.55 28.81
N GLY A 360 3.48 8.25 28.65
CA GLY A 360 2.17 7.64 28.71
C GLY A 360 2.23 6.12 28.49
N ASP A 361 1.19 5.57 27.90
CA ASP A 361 1.03 4.13 27.62
C ASP A 361 0.68 3.82 26.15
N ALA A 362 0.56 4.85 25.32
CA ALA A 362 0.30 4.69 23.90
C ALA A 362 1.54 4.26 23.12
N SER A 363 1.31 3.59 21.98
CA SER A 363 2.39 3.12 21.12
C SER A 363 2.00 3.11 19.65
N ALA A 364 3.00 3.15 18.78
CA ALA A 364 2.85 2.94 17.34
C ALA A 364 4.08 2.26 16.75
N VAL A 365 3.88 1.60 15.60
CA VAL A 365 4.97 1.04 14.80
C VAL A 365 4.96 1.73 13.43
N ILE A 366 6.12 2.20 12.98
CA ILE A 366 6.34 2.73 11.64
C ILE A 366 7.38 1.87 10.93
N TRP A 367 7.12 1.56 9.67
CA TRP A 367 8.03 0.80 8.81
C TRP A 367 8.69 1.73 7.80
N THR A 368 9.99 1.59 7.63
CA THR A 368 10.79 2.34 6.65
C THR A 368 11.96 1.49 6.16
N ASN A 369 12.80 2.08 5.32
CA ASN A 369 14.01 1.47 4.78
C ASN A 369 15.22 2.35 5.04
N ASP A 370 16.43 1.81 4.84
CA ASP A 370 17.67 2.55 4.78
C ASP A 370 17.73 3.44 3.52
N LEU A 371 18.71 4.31 3.46
CA LEU A 371 19.02 5.14 2.28
C LEU A 371 20.34 4.68 1.67
N THR A 372 20.26 4.14 0.46
CA THR A 372 21.35 3.48 -0.23
C THR A 372 21.80 4.24 -1.48
N ALA A 373 22.97 3.89 -2.01
CA ALA A 373 23.40 4.37 -3.32
C ALA A 373 22.49 3.83 -4.45
N ASP A 374 21.94 2.63 -4.29
CA ASP A 374 21.04 2.01 -5.26
C ASP A 374 19.72 2.76 -5.36
N TYR A 375 19.14 3.22 -4.23
CA TYR A 375 17.96 4.11 -4.24
C TYR A 375 18.22 5.37 -5.07
N VAL A 376 19.38 6.02 -4.87
CA VAL A 376 19.76 7.22 -5.65
C VAL A 376 19.94 6.88 -7.12
N HIS A 377 20.55 5.74 -7.43
CA HIS A 377 20.74 5.29 -8.80
C HIS A 377 19.42 5.02 -9.51
N GLU A 378 18.53 4.24 -8.92
CA GLU A 378 17.21 3.91 -9.48
C GLU A 378 16.37 5.18 -9.75
N ASN A 379 16.39 6.16 -8.83
CA ASN A 379 15.61 7.39 -8.96
C ASN A 379 16.28 8.49 -9.82
N SER A 380 17.51 8.31 -10.25
CA SER A 380 18.23 9.26 -11.11
C SER A 380 18.44 8.74 -12.53
N ALA A 381 18.39 7.43 -12.76
CA ALA A 381 18.73 6.81 -14.04
C ALA A 381 17.55 6.81 -15.03
N TYR A 382 16.31 6.85 -14.57
CA TYR A 382 15.13 6.88 -15.43
C TYR A 382 13.97 7.63 -14.77
N SER A 383 12.98 8.03 -15.59
CA SER A 383 11.71 8.59 -15.10
C SER A 383 10.63 7.51 -15.13
N SER A 384 10.03 7.23 -14.00
CA SER A 384 8.94 6.25 -13.87
C SER A 384 7.60 6.94 -13.65
#